data_f798a4cb3c4865981d12d0debf7a1c62
#
_entry.id   f798a4cb3c4865981d12d0debf7a1c62
#
_cell.length_a   1.000
_cell.length_b   1.000
_cell.length_c   1.000
_cell.angle_alpha   90.00
_cell.angle_beta   90.00
_cell.angle_gamma   90.00
#
_symmetry.space_group_name_H-M   'P 1'
#
loop_
_entity.id
_entity.type
_entity.pdbx_description
1 polymer ?
#
loop_
_entity_poly.entity_id
_entity_poly.type
_entity_poly.pdbx_seq_one_letter_code
_entity_poly.pdbx_strand_id
1 'polypeptide(L)'
;MERKYVIGLDYGTLSGRAIIADCKDGTVLASAVKEYDHGVMSEYLPDGTELTGTGWALQNPKDYIDVLKYIIPEAVAQSGVSSKDIIGIGLDFTSCTMLPVDENNVPLCLLVKNVSRPHAWVKLWKHHGAQKLSLIHI
;
A
#
# COMPACT_ATOMS: atom_id res chain seq x y z
N MET A 1 -16.34 -31.38 8.72
CA MET A 1 -16.46 -29.91 8.66
C MET A 1 -15.89 -29.47 7.34
N GLU A 2 -16.60 -28.59 6.66
CA GLU A 2 -16.16 -27.98 5.43
C GLU A 2 -14.96 -27.07 5.71
N ARG A 3 -13.87 -27.15 4.91
CA ARG A 3 -12.68 -26.31 5.10
C ARG A 3 -13.01 -24.87 4.72
N LYS A 4 -12.56 -23.92 5.52
CA LYS A 4 -12.70 -22.49 5.28
C LYS A 4 -11.33 -21.81 5.30
N TYR A 5 -11.20 -20.75 4.52
CA TYR A 5 -9.95 -20.07 4.26
C TYR A 5 -10.08 -18.58 4.46
N VAL A 6 -8.96 -17.92 4.64
CA VAL A 6 -8.84 -16.46 4.74
C VAL A 6 -7.75 -15.95 3.82
N ILE A 7 -7.89 -14.69 3.42
CA ILE A 7 -6.84 -13.93 2.74
C ILE A 7 -6.13 -13.08 3.78
N GLY A 8 -4.82 -13.17 3.86
CA GLY A 8 -3.96 -12.20 4.55
C GLY A 8 -3.36 -11.26 3.54
N LEU A 9 -3.48 -9.94 3.77
CA LEU A 9 -2.88 -8.90 2.95
C LEU A 9 -1.83 -8.16 3.76
N ASP A 10 -0.65 -7.93 3.17
CA ASP A 10 0.43 -7.16 3.76
C ASP A 10 0.90 -6.09 2.75
N TYR A 11 0.74 -4.80 3.13
CA TYR A 11 1.22 -3.66 2.37
C TYR A 11 2.54 -3.17 2.94
N GLY A 12 3.64 -3.68 2.38
CA GLY A 12 4.98 -3.29 2.76
C GLY A 12 5.44 -1.96 2.16
N THR A 13 6.73 -1.67 2.29
CA THR A 13 7.35 -0.42 1.78
C THR A 13 7.46 -0.38 0.27
N LEU A 14 7.73 -1.51 -0.39
CA LEU A 14 8.00 -1.58 -1.85
C LEU A 14 7.05 -2.48 -2.60
N SER A 15 6.26 -3.29 -1.90
CA SER A 15 5.38 -4.29 -2.50
C SER A 15 4.20 -4.59 -1.59
N GLY A 16 3.14 -5.14 -2.17
CA GLY A 16 2.09 -5.81 -1.42
C GLY A 16 2.14 -7.32 -1.62
N ARG A 17 1.63 -8.05 -0.64
CA ARG A 17 1.56 -9.50 -0.62
C ARG A 17 0.17 -9.97 -0.23
N ALA A 18 -0.30 -11.05 -0.86
CA ALA A 18 -1.47 -11.80 -0.42
C ALA A 18 -1.07 -13.24 -0.10
N ILE A 19 -1.67 -13.81 0.92
CA ILE A 19 -1.61 -15.24 1.23
C ILE A 19 -3.02 -15.81 1.32
N ILE A 20 -3.16 -17.11 1.03
CA ILE A 20 -4.36 -17.88 1.33
C ILE A 20 -4.00 -18.86 2.45
N ALA A 21 -4.72 -18.78 3.55
CA ALA A 21 -4.48 -19.64 4.72
C ALA A 21 -5.72 -20.45 5.13
N ASP A 22 -5.49 -21.70 5.55
CA ASP A 22 -6.52 -22.57 6.12
C ASP A 22 -6.87 -22.10 7.54
N CYS A 23 -8.15 -21.85 7.81
CA CYS A 23 -8.62 -21.42 9.13
C CYS A 23 -8.45 -22.48 10.22
N LYS A 24 -8.26 -23.75 9.86
CA LYS A 24 -8.17 -24.84 10.83
C LYS A 24 -6.82 -24.88 11.55
N ASP A 25 -5.73 -24.63 10.81
CA ASP A 25 -4.37 -24.85 11.31
C ASP A 25 -3.38 -23.76 10.92
N GLY A 26 -3.82 -22.74 10.16
CA GLY A 26 -2.97 -21.64 9.70
C GLY A 26 -2.06 -22.01 8.53
N THR A 27 -2.21 -23.18 7.93
CA THR A 27 -1.40 -23.58 6.78
C THR A 27 -1.58 -22.60 5.63
N VAL A 28 -0.47 -22.01 5.13
CA VAL A 28 -0.46 -21.15 3.95
C VAL A 28 -0.42 -22.01 2.69
N LEU A 29 -1.46 -21.92 1.87
CA LEU A 29 -1.61 -22.71 0.64
C LEU A 29 -0.97 -22.03 -0.57
N ALA A 30 -1.01 -20.69 -0.62
CA ALA A 30 -0.45 -19.92 -1.72
C ALA A 30 -0.06 -18.52 -1.25
N SER A 31 0.84 -17.90 -2.00
CA SER A 31 1.16 -16.49 -1.82
C SER A 31 1.46 -15.81 -3.15
N ALA A 32 1.04 -14.55 -3.30
CA ALA A 32 1.37 -13.72 -4.44
C ALA A 32 1.94 -12.38 -3.96
N VAL A 33 2.92 -11.86 -4.71
CA VAL A 33 3.59 -10.59 -4.41
C VAL A 33 3.61 -9.74 -5.67
N LYS A 34 3.41 -8.44 -5.51
CA LYS A 34 3.62 -7.46 -6.59
C LYS A 34 4.32 -6.22 -6.00
N GLU A 35 5.37 -5.78 -6.67
CA GLU A 35 6.01 -4.51 -6.37
C GLU A 35 5.13 -3.33 -6.77
N TYR A 36 5.29 -2.19 -6.09
CA TYR A 36 4.64 -0.95 -6.46
C TYR A 36 5.31 -0.37 -7.71
N ASP A 37 4.51 0.01 -8.70
CA ASP A 37 5.01 0.51 -9.98
C ASP A 37 5.85 1.79 -9.83
N HIS A 38 5.52 2.65 -8.84
CA HIS A 38 6.28 3.87 -8.55
C HIS A 38 7.27 3.70 -7.38
N GLY A 39 7.17 2.61 -6.60
CA GLY A 39 8.01 2.37 -5.44
C GLY A 39 7.94 3.51 -4.41
N VAL A 40 9.11 3.98 -3.96
CA VAL A 40 9.23 5.15 -3.07
C VAL A 40 9.77 6.32 -3.88
N MET A 41 8.94 7.35 -4.04
CA MET A 41 9.31 8.58 -4.73
C MET A 41 10.09 9.50 -3.78
N SER A 42 11.35 9.79 -4.11
CA SER A 42 12.25 10.63 -3.32
C SER A 42 12.86 11.78 -4.12
N GLU A 43 12.81 11.72 -5.44
CA GLU A 43 13.44 12.71 -6.35
C GLU A 43 12.41 13.39 -7.26
N TYR A 44 11.46 12.62 -7.78
CA TYR A 44 10.44 13.12 -8.71
C TYR A 44 9.06 12.56 -8.37
N LEU A 45 8.03 13.35 -8.65
CA LEU A 45 6.64 12.91 -8.70
C LEU A 45 6.33 12.29 -10.09
N PRO A 46 5.22 11.54 -10.24
CA PRO A 46 4.87 10.90 -11.50
C PRO A 46 4.66 11.85 -12.70
N ASP A 47 4.37 13.12 -12.44
CA ASP A 47 4.24 14.17 -13.45
C ASP A 47 5.56 14.84 -13.83
N GLY A 48 6.69 14.38 -13.26
CA GLY A 48 8.03 14.93 -13.47
C GLY A 48 8.39 16.11 -12.55
N THR A 49 7.52 16.48 -11.61
CA THR A 49 7.82 17.52 -10.62
C THR A 49 8.99 17.09 -9.74
N GLU A 50 10.05 17.87 -9.68
CA GLU A 50 11.23 17.62 -8.84
C GLU A 50 10.91 17.86 -7.35
N LEU A 51 11.32 16.92 -6.50
CA LEU A 51 11.22 17.01 -5.05
C LEU A 51 12.47 17.70 -4.49
N THR A 52 12.38 19.02 -4.31
CA THR A 52 13.51 19.81 -3.83
C THR A 52 13.77 19.60 -2.34
N GLY A 53 15.04 19.50 -1.95
CA GLY A 53 15.46 19.25 -0.57
C GLY A 53 15.68 17.77 -0.27
N THR A 54 15.74 17.44 1.00
CA THR A 54 16.04 16.07 1.47
C THR A 54 14.91 15.51 2.34
N GLY A 55 14.88 14.19 2.46
CA GLY A 55 13.96 13.50 3.37
C GLY A 55 12.60 13.16 2.79
N TRP A 56 12.41 13.34 1.49
CA TRP A 56 11.20 12.89 0.81
C TRP A 56 11.15 11.36 0.75
N ALA A 57 10.02 10.81 1.14
CA ALA A 57 9.68 9.41 0.94
C ALA A 57 8.17 9.33 0.75
N LEU A 58 7.75 9.40 -0.51
CA LEU A 58 6.35 9.45 -0.92
C LEU A 58 5.97 8.17 -1.64
N GLN A 59 4.68 7.84 -1.63
CA GLN A 59 4.11 6.72 -2.38
C GLN A 59 2.89 7.17 -3.17
N ASN A 60 2.58 6.41 -4.22
CA ASN A 60 1.38 6.61 -5.03
C ASN A 60 0.24 5.73 -4.48
N PRO A 61 -0.89 6.30 -4.01
CA PRO A 61 -1.99 5.50 -3.47
C PRO A 61 -2.65 4.60 -4.52
N LYS A 62 -2.48 4.91 -5.81
CA LYS A 62 -2.96 4.06 -6.90
C LYS A 62 -2.25 2.71 -6.91
N ASP A 63 -0.96 2.66 -6.56
CA ASP A 63 -0.18 1.43 -6.51
C ASP A 63 -0.79 0.41 -5.54
N TYR A 64 -1.35 0.86 -4.42
CA TYR A 64 -2.01 -0.02 -3.46
C TYR A 64 -3.21 -0.75 -4.07
N ILE A 65 -4.00 -0.04 -4.86
CA ILE A 65 -5.17 -0.62 -5.54
C ILE A 65 -4.76 -1.52 -6.69
N ASP A 66 -3.75 -1.12 -7.46
CA ASP A 66 -3.27 -1.92 -8.60
C ASP A 66 -2.59 -3.23 -8.12
N VAL A 67 -1.85 -3.16 -7.01
CA VAL A 67 -1.29 -4.34 -6.35
C VAL A 67 -2.41 -5.26 -5.85
N LEU A 68 -3.43 -4.72 -5.15
CA LEU A 68 -4.56 -5.49 -4.64
C LEU A 68 -5.26 -6.29 -5.74
N LYS A 69 -5.54 -5.62 -6.87
CA LYS A 69 -6.19 -6.22 -8.03
C LYS A 69 -5.39 -7.36 -8.66
N TYR A 70 -4.09 -7.37 -8.45
CA TYR A 70 -3.19 -8.42 -8.95
C TYR A 70 -3.02 -9.56 -7.95
N ILE A 71 -2.63 -9.25 -6.69
CA ILE A 71 -2.20 -10.26 -5.72
C ILE A 71 -3.34 -11.16 -5.24
N ILE A 72 -4.57 -10.64 -5.11
CA ILE A 72 -5.70 -11.47 -4.64
C ILE A 72 -6.08 -12.52 -5.69
N PRO A 73 -6.39 -12.18 -6.95
CA PRO A 73 -6.72 -13.19 -7.96
C PRO A 73 -5.59 -14.21 -8.15
N GLU A 74 -4.34 -13.76 -8.14
CA GLU A 74 -3.18 -14.62 -8.32
C GLU A 74 -3.04 -15.62 -7.17
N ALA A 75 -3.12 -15.18 -5.90
CA ALA A 75 -3.05 -16.06 -4.75
C ALA A 75 -4.22 -17.06 -4.72
N VAL A 76 -5.43 -16.64 -5.05
CA VAL A 76 -6.60 -17.51 -5.13
C VAL A 76 -6.41 -18.56 -6.23
N ALA A 77 -5.96 -18.16 -7.42
CA ALA A 77 -5.71 -19.09 -8.52
C ALA A 77 -4.65 -20.15 -8.15
N GLN A 78 -3.54 -19.72 -7.55
CA GLN A 78 -2.45 -20.63 -7.11
C GLN A 78 -2.88 -21.59 -6.01
N SER A 79 -3.79 -21.16 -5.11
CA SER A 79 -4.24 -22.00 -4.00
C SER A 79 -5.16 -23.14 -4.42
N GLY A 80 -5.83 -23.01 -5.57
CA GLY A 80 -6.89 -23.92 -6.01
C GLY A 80 -8.17 -23.88 -5.14
N VAL A 81 -8.26 -22.95 -4.19
CA VAL A 81 -9.41 -22.80 -3.28
C VAL A 81 -10.55 -22.08 -4.00
N SER A 82 -11.79 -22.56 -3.77
CA SER A 82 -12.97 -21.85 -4.24
C SER A 82 -13.15 -20.54 -3.48
N SER A 83 -13.42 -19.44 -4.19
CA SER A 83 -13.71 -18.14 -3.57
C SER A 83 -14.90 -18.17 -2.61
N LYS A 84 -15.84 -19.14 -2.78
CA LYS A 84 -16.96 -19.37 -1.87
C LYS A 84 -16.55 -19.88 -0.49
N ASP A 85 -15.35 -20.45 -0.38
CA ASP A 85 -14.81 -21.00 0.86
C ASP A 85 -13.90 -20.01 1.58
N ILE A 86 -13.65 -18.83 0.99
CA ILE A 86 -12.92 -17.73 1.61
C ILE A 86 -13.92 -16.90 2.42
N ILE A 87 -13.74 -16.87 3.75
CA ILE A 87 -14.70 -16.30 4.69
C ILE A 87 -14.25 -14.96 5.29
N GLY A 88 -13.02 -14.51 5.01
CA GLY A 88 -12.52 -13.25 5.56
C GLY A 88 -11.23 -12.78 4.90
N ILE A 89 -10.95 -11.49 5.12
CA ILE A 89 -9.71 -10.84 4.69
C ILE A 89 -9.14 -10.12 5.91
N GLY A 90 -7.88 -10.40 6.24
CA GLY A 90 -7.08 -9.66 7.20
C GLY A 90 -6.14 -8.70 6.46
N LEU A 91 -5.92 -7.52 7.03
CA LEU A 91 -5.09 -6.48 6.42
C LEU A 91 -4.01 -6.05 7.40
N ASP A 92 -2.77 -6.02 6.94
CA ASP A 92 -1.62 -5.42 7.59
C ASP A 92 -0.95 -4.39 6.67
N PHE A 93 -0.30 -3.37 7.25
CA PHE A 93 0.34 -2.31 6.49
C PHE A 93 1.42 -1.60 7.33
N THR A 94 2.33 -0.91 6.66
CA THR A 94 3.37 -0.11 7.34
C THR A 94 2.73 0.97 8.21
N SER A 95 3.13 1.03 9.48
CA SER A 95 2.69 2.07 10.41
C SER A 95 3.17 3.46 9.98
N CYS A 96 2.56 4.53 10.51
CA CYS A 96 2.93 5.92 10.26
C CYS A 96 2.94 6.33 8.77
N THR A 97 2.20 5.62 7.92
CA THR A 97 2.01 5.96 6.51
C THR A 97 0.71 6.75 6.37
N MET A 98 0.82 8.04 5.99
CA MET A 98 -0.31 8.97 6.02
C MET A 98 -0.69 9.42 4.62
N LEU A 99 -1.98 9.34 4.30
CA LEU A 99 -2.57 9.76 3.04
C LEU A 99 -3.56 10.92 3.26
N PRO A 100 -3.30 12.13 2.72
CA PRO A 100 -4.26 13.20 2.72
C PRO A 100 -5.40 12.92 1.74
N VAL A 101 -6.64 13.07 2.20
CA VAL A 101 -7.86 12.89 1.40
C VAL A 101 -8.77 14.11 1.51
N ASP A 102 -9.69 14.25 0.57
CA ASP A 102 -10.78 15.23 0.65
C ASP A 102 -11.98 14.70 1.47
N GLU A 103 -13.03 15.47 1.54
CA GLU A 103 -14.29 15.13 2.25
C GLU A 103 -14.99 13.88 1.69
N ASN A 104 -14.68 13.48 0.46
CA ASN A 104 -15.23 12.30 -0.19
C ASN A 104 -14.27 11.10 -0.12
N ASN A 105 -13.22 11.17 0.71
CA ASN A 105 -12.13 10.19 0.81
C ASN A 105 -11.32 9.98 -0.49
N VAL A 106 -11.30 10.99 -1.38
CA VAL A 106 -10.47 10.96 -2.58
C VAL A 106 -9.06 11.44 -2.22
N PRO A 107 -8.00 10.66 -2.53
CA PRO A 107 -6.63 11.09 -2.31
C PRO A 107 -6.32 12.42 -2.99
N LEU A 108 -5.79 13.39 -2.23
CA LEU A 108 -5.57 14.73 -2.76
C LEU A 108 -4.62 14.76 -3.96
N CYS A 109 -3.64 13.87 -4.00
CA CYS A 109 -2.69 13.75 -5.12
C CYS A 109 -3.32 13.28 -6.44
N LEU A 110 -4.51 12.67 -6.40
CA LEU A 110 -5.23 12.25 -7.61
C LEU A 110 -6.09 13.36 -8.21
N LEU A 111 -6.24 14.48 -7.51
CA LEU A 111 -6.91 15.66 -8.03
C LEU A 111 -5.94 16.46 -8.93
N VAL A 112 -6.34 16.78 -10.16
CA VAL A 112 -5.50 17.46 -11.17
C VAL A 112 -4.78 18.70 -10.60
N LYS A 113 -5.46 19.50 -9.77
CA LYS A 113 -4.91 20.71 -9.13
C LYS A 113 -3.81 20.44 -8.10
N ASN A 114 -3.59 19.20 -7.69
CA ASN A 114 -2.69 18.82 -6.61
C ASN A 114 -1.61 17.82 -7.05
N VAL A 115 -1.63 17.32 -8.29
CA VAL A 115 -0.71 16.27 -8.77
C VAL A 115 0.76 16.68 -8.62
N SER A 116 1.09 17.96 -8.83
CA SER A 116 2.43 18.53 -8.66
C SER A 116 2.74 19.01 -7.23
N ARG A 117 1.87 18.74 -6.26
CA ARG A 117 2.07 19.16 -4.87
C ARG A 117 2.61 18.00 -4.02
N PRO A 118 3.89 17.99 -3.58
CA PRO A 118 4.47 16.89 -2.82
C PRO A 118 3.68 16.53 -1.55
N HIS A 119 3.15 17.53 -0.85
CA HIS A 119 2.40 17.31 0.38
C HIS A 119 1.02 16.67 0.18
N ALA A 120 0.53 16.57 -1.05
CA ALA A 120 -0.72 15.88 -1.37
C ALA A 120 -0.56 14.35 -1.50
N TRP A 121 0.68 13.85 -1.62
CA TRP A 121 1.00 12.43 -1.79
C TRP A 121 1.11 11.71 -0.45
N VAL A 122 1.05 10.38 -0.50
CA VAL A 122 1.25 9.52 0.67
C VAL A 122 2.64 9.75 1.27
N LYS A 123 2.70 9.98 2.57
CA LYS A 123 3.97 10.08 3.31
C LYS A 123 4.26 8.75 3.97
N LEU A 124 5.34 8.10 3.55
CA LEU A 124 5.79 6.85 4.11
C LEU A 124 6.41 7.06 5.49
N TRP A 125 6.45 6.05 6.34
CA TRP A 125 7.02 6.08 7.68
C TRP A 125 8.44 6.66 7.77
N LYS A 126 9.26 6.52 6.73
CA LYS A 126 10.62 7.05 6.62
C LYS A 126 10.69 8.48 6.02
N HIS A 127 9.54 9.17 5.86
CA HIS A 127 9.51 10.55 5.39
C HIS A 127 9.97 11.52 6.49
N HIS A 128 11.01 12.32 6.22
CA HIS A 128 11.62 13.26 7.17
C HIS A 128 11.45 14.74 6.76
N GLY A 129 10.50 15.05 5.90
CA GLY A 129 10.26 16.44 5.43
C GLY A 129 9.95 17.46 6.53
N ALA A 130 9.50 17.01 7.70
CA ALA A 130 9.21 17.86 8.85
C ALA A 130 10.37 17.96 9.86
N GLN A 131 11.53 17.37 9.59
CA GLN A 131 12.64 17.30 10.55
C GLN A 131 13.10 18.69 11.03
N LYS A 132 13.13 19.69 10.15
CA LYS A 132 13.49 21.06 10.53
C LYS A 132 12.51 21.67 11.54
N LEU A 133 11.23 21.32 11.47
CA LEU A 133 10.22 21.80 12.41
C LEU A 133 10.35 21.11 13.77
N SER A 134 10.72 19.83 13.79
CA SER A 134 10.98 19.08 15.02
C SER A 134 12.19 19.61 15.82
N LEU A 135 13.23 20.11 15.13
CA LEU A 135 14.44 20.63 15.76
C LEU A 135 14.28 22.04 16.34
N ILE A 136 13.25 22.80 15.97
CA ILE A 136 12.99 24.15 16.52
C ILE A 136 12.61 24.09 17.99
N HIS A 137 12.08 22.96 18.47
CA HIS A 137 11.65 22.78 19.87
C HIS A 137 12.68 22.10 20.78
N ILE A 138 13.85 21.78 20.24
CA ILE A 138 14.98 21.23 21.00
C ILE A 138 16.01 22.31 21.27
#